data_fcbc1cd59a4ae831c692116efd3865bf
#
_entry.id   fcbc1cd59a4ae831c692116efd3865bf
#
_cell.length_a   1.000
_cell.length_b   1.000
_cell.length_c   1.000
_cell.angle_alpha   90.00
_cell.angle_beta   90.00
_cell.angle_gamma   90.00
#
_symmetry.space_group_name_H-M   'P 1'
#
loop_
_entity.id
_entity.type
_entity.pdbx_description
1 polymer ?
#
loop_
_entity_poly.entity_id
_entity_poly.type
_entity_poly.pdbx_seq_one_letter_code
_entity_poly.pdbx_strand_id
1 'polypeptide(L)'
;MAQLYYKYGTMNSGKTIEILKVAHNYEEQGKSVVIMTSAIDTRDGFGVVSSRIGMKREAVAIEDETDIFGFIKNQAIKPYCVLIDEAQFLKRHHVYDLARVVDELDVPVMAFGLKNDFRNELFEGSKHLLLLADKIEEIKTICQYCSRKATMVLRTQAGKPVYDGEQIQIGGHETYISVCRKHYFNPDIPAESI
;
A
#
# COMPACT_ATOMS: atom_id res chain seq x y z
N MET A 1 -21.67 -10.55 4.33
CA MET A 1 -21.17 -9.46 5.20
C MET A 1 -19.82 -9.04 4.62
N ALA A 2 -19.68 -7.76 4.29
CA ALA A 2 -18.43 -7.19 3.80
C ALA A 2 -17.30 -7.35 4.82
N GLN A 3 -16.07 -7.21 4.40
CA GLN A 3 -14.88 -7.31 5.24
C GLN A 3 -13.86 -6.24 4.87
N LEU A 4 -13.07 -5.81 5.85
CA LEU A 4 -11.88 -4.99 5.66
C LEU A 4 -10.66 -5.90 5.51
N TYR A 5 -10.02 -5.84 4.35
CA TYR A 5 -8.79 -6.57 4.05
C TYR A 5 -7.59 -5.62 4.12
N TYR A 6 -6.55 -6.02 4.82
CA TYR A 6 -5.25 -5.38 4.74
C TYR A 6 -4.25 -6.30 4.04
N LYS A 7 -3.84 -5.91 2.85
CA LYS A 7 -2.87 -6.62 2.02
C LYS A 7 -1.56 -5.85 2.01
N TYR A 8 -0.60 -6.32 2.79
CA TYR A 8 0.68 -5.64 2.89
C TYR A 8 1.80 -6.41 2.19
N GLY A 9 2.81 -5.70 1.77
CA GLY A 9 4.03 -6.28 1.21
C GLY A 9 5.13 -5.23 1.15
N THR A 10 6.37 -5.66 0.99
CA THR A 10 7.49 -4.74 0.77
C THR A 10 7.36 -4.03 -0.58
N MET A 11 8.24 -3.10 -0.87
CA MET A 11 8.27 -2.46 -2.19
C MET A 11 8.45 -3.52 -3.28
N ASN A 12 7.87 -3.27 -4.45
CA ASN A 12 7.94 -4.18 -5.61
C ASN A 12 7.27 -5.55 -5.43
N SER A 13 6.43 -5.72 -4.42
CA SER A 13 5.71 -7.00 -4.21
C SER A 13 4.49 -7.19 -5.12
N GLY A 14 4.16 -6.22 -5.99
CA GLY A 14 3.03 -6.34 -6.92
C GLY A 14 1.68 -5.85 -6.38
N LYS A 15 1.65 -5.09 -5.29
CA LYS A 15 0.42 -4.56 -4.68
C LYS A 15 -0.47 -3.84 -5.69
N THR A 16 0.08 -2.88 -6.42
CA THR A 16 -0.67 -2.11 -7.43
C THR A 16 -1.19 -2.98 -8.57
N ILE A 17 -0.42 -4.00 -9.00
CA ILE A 17 -0.89 -4.96 -10.01
C ILE A 17 -2.12 -5.71 -9.50
N GLU A 18 -2.12 -6.10 -8.23
CA GLU A 18 -3.26 -6.80 -7.64
C GLU A 18 -4.50 -5.91 -7.55
N ILE A 19 -4.34 -4.62 -7.19
CA ILE A 19 -5.43 -3.63 -7.23
C ILE A 19 -6.04 -3.56 -8.63
N LEU A 20 -5.21 -3.37 -9.65
CA LEU A 20 -5.68 -3.21 -11.03
C LEU A 20 -6.35 -4.49 -11.56
N LYS A 21 -5.83 -5.66 -11.19
CA LYS A 21 -6.45 -6.95 -11.50
C LYS A 21 -7.83 -7.09 -10.85
N VAL A 22 -7.95 -6.75 -9.57
CA VAL A 22 -9.24 -6.83 -8.84
C VAL A 22 -10.24 -5.86 -9.46
N ALA A 23 -9.85 -4.62 -9.72
CA ALA A 23 -10.71 -3.62 -10.34
C ALA A 23 -11.23 -4.11 -11.71
N HIS A 24 -10.33 -4.59 -12.57
CA HIS A 24 -10.67 -5.13 -13.88
C HIS A 24 -11.69 -6.28 -13.79
N ASN A 25 -11.47 -7.24 -12.89
CA ASN A 25 -12.37 -8.38 -12.72
C ASN A 25 -13.79 -8.00 -12.30
N TYR A 26 -13.95 -6.97 -11.46
CA TYR A 26 -15.27 -6.46 -11.10
C TYR A 26 -15.95 -5.77 -12.28
N GLU A 27 -15.22 -4.94 -13.01
CA GLU A 27 -15.74 -4.14 -14.11
C GLU A 27 -16.14 -5.00 -15.33
N GLU A 28 -15.39 -6.05 -15.63
CA GLU A 28 -15.81 -7.02 -16.67
C GLU A 28 -17.19 -7.64 -16.38
N GLN A 29 -17.59 -7.67 -15.11
CA GLN A 29 -18.91 -8.12 -14.68
C GLN A 29 -19.94 -6.96 -14.55
N GLY A 30 -19.61 -5.77 -15.01
CA GLY A 30 -20.46 -4.57 -14.89
C GLY A 30 -20.60 -4.04 -13.46
N LYS A 31 -19.68 -4.39 -12.55
CA LYS A 31 -19.67 -3.99 -11.15
C LYS A 31 -18.73 -2.79 -10.95
N SER A 32 -19.27 -1.70 -10.42
CA SER A 32 -18.47 -0.50 -10.13
C SER A 32 -17.53 -0.70 -8.96
N VAL A 33 -16.30 -0.17 -9.07
CA VAL A 33 -15.32 -0.10 -7.99
C VAL A 33 -14.89 1.34 -7.78
N VAL A 34 -14.50 1.68 -6.56
CA VAL A 34 -13.84 2.95 -6.25
C VAL A 34 -12.38 2.65 -5.91
N ILE A 35 -11.47 3.29 -6.64
CA ILE A 35 -10.04 3.22 -6.37
C ILE A 35 -9.62 4.55 -5.75
N MET A 36 -8.91 4.48 -4.63
CA MET A 36 -8.37 5.65 -3.94
C MET A 36 -6.88 5.45 -3.65
N THR A 37 -6.13 6.53 -3.61
CA THR A 37 -4.70 6.51 -3.29
C THR A 37 -4.32 7.71 -2.44
N SER A 38 -3.26 7.61 -1.65
CA SER A 38 -2.78 8.75 -0.86
C SER A 38 -2.32 9.90 -1.75
N ALA A 39 -2.75 11.13 -1.44
CA ALA A 39 -2.28 12.35 -2.12
C ALA A 39 -0.79 12.65 -1.90
N ILE A 40 -0.17 12.01 -0.90
CA ILE A 40 1.27 12.13 -0.63
C ILE A 40 2.10 11.52 -1.76
N ASP A 41 1.64 10.44 -2.38
CA ASP A 41 2.35 9.81 -3.50
C ASP A 41 2.00 10.49 -4.83
N THR A 42 2.88 11.36 -5.29
CA THR A 42 2.74 12.09 -6.55
C THR A 42 3.70 11.61 -7.64
N ARG A 43 4.40 10.49 -7.44
CA ARG A 43 5.44 9.98 -8.37
C ARG A 43 4.94 9.75 -9.79
N ASP A 44 3.71 9.29 -9.93
CA ASP A 44 3.07 9.01 -11.22
C ASP A 44 1.95 10.01 -11.57
N GLY A 45 1.73 11.02 -10.76
CA GLY A 45 0.70 12.04 -10.87
C GLY A 45 -0.26 12.03 -9.69
N PHE A 46 -0.94 13.16 -9.44
CA PHE A 46 -1.93 13.29 -8.39
C PHE A 46 -3.17 12.43 -8.71
N GLY A 47 -3.58 11.58 -7.78
CA GLY A 47 -4.74 10.72 -7.99
C GLY A 47 -4.55 9.67 -9.09
N VAL A 48 -3.34 9.15 -9.26
CA VAL A 48 -3.03 8.11 -10.24
C VAL A 48 -2.44 6.90 -9.54
N VAL A 49 -3.00 5.73 -9.80
CA VAL A 49 -2.43 4.44 -9.42
C VAL A 49 -1.67 3.88 -10.61
N SER A 50 -0.39 3.63 -10.44
CA SER A 50 0.51 3.19 -11.50
C SER A 50 1.31 1.97 -11.11
N SER A 51 1.29 0.95 -11.95
CA SER A 51 2.11 -0.25 -11.79
C SER A 51 3.44 -0.09 -12.53
N ARG A 52 4.48 -0.73 -12.03
CA ARG A 52 5.79 -0.75 -12.70
C ARG A 52 5.82 -1.42 -14.08
N ILE A 53 4.80 -2.19 -14.41
CA ILE A 53 4.62 -2.78 -15.74
C ILE A 53 3.88 -1.84 -16.72
N GLY A 54 3.69 -0.58 -16.34
CA GLY A 54 3.15 0.46 -17.22
C GLY A 54 1.62 0.59 -17.22
N MET A 55 0.90 -0.17 -16.41
CA MET A 55 -0.55 0.00 -16.26
C MET A 55 -0.83 1.18 -15.33
N LYS A 56 -1.69 2.10 -15.79
CA LYS A 56 -2.09 3.29 -15.03
C LYS A 56 -3.62 3.38 -14.96
N ARG A 57 -4.09 3.98 -13.86
CA ARG A 57 -5.52 4.22 -13.66
C ARG A 57 -5.75 5.46 -12.81
N GLU A 58 -6.80 6.20 -13.14
CA GLU A 58 -7.29 7.30 -12.31
C GLU A 58 -7.84 6.74 -10.98
N ALA A 59 -7.58 7.45 -9.92
CA ALA A 59 -8.02 7.15 -8.57
C ALA A 59 -8.40 8.45 -7.85
N VAL A 60 -9.17 8.32 -6.78
CA VAL A 60 -9.49 9.45 -5.91
C VAL A 60 -8.31 9.68 -4.96
N ALA A 61 -7.77 10.89 -4.93
CA ALA A 61 -6.70 11.25 -4.02
C ALA A 61 -7.25 11.42 -2.59
N ILE A 62 -6.59 10.80 -1.61
CA ILE A 62 -6.89 10.94 -0.19
C ILE A 62 -5.93 11.96 0.40
N GLU A 63 -6.45 13.12 0.76
CA GLU A 63 -5.76 14.18 1.50
C GLU A 63 -5.97 14.00 3.01
N ASP A 64 -5.23 14.73 3.84
CA ASP A 64 -5.28 14.59 5.30
C ASP A 64 -6.68 14.76 5.90
N GLU A 65 -7.51 15.64 5.33
CA GLU A 65 -8.87 15.95 5.83
C GLU A 65 -9.98 15.21 5.05
N THR A 66 -9.64 14.25 4.22
CA THR A 66 -10.64 13.53 3.39
C THR A 66 -11.59 12.72 4.27
N ASP A 67 -12.89 12.95 4.16
CA ASP A 67 -13.96 12.10 4.71
C ASP A 67 -14.25 10.95 3.75
N ILE A 68 -13.56 9.83 3.95
CA ILE A 68 -13.71 8.65 3.08
C ILE A 68 -15.12 8.05 3.22
N PHE A 69 -15.65 7.98 4.44
CA PHE A 69 -16.98 7.42 4.66
C PHE A 69 -18.06 8.23 3.95
N GLY A 70 -18.05 9.56 4.13
CA GLY A 70 -18.98 10.46 3.45
C GLY A 70 -18.86 10.40 1.94
N PHE A 71 -17.63 10.34 1.42
CA PHE A 71 -17.38 10.20 -0.01
C PHE A 71 -18.02 8.92 -0.58
N ILE A 72 -17.81 7.76 0.04
CA ILE A 72 -18.38 6.48 -0.43
C ILE A 72 -19.90 6.45 -0.27
N LYS A 73 -20.41 6.95 0.86
CA LYS A 73 -21.86 7.01 1.13
C LYS A 73 -22.63 7.84 0.09
N ASN A 74 -22.02 8.91 -0.40
CA ASN A 74 -22.66 9.84 -1.34
C ASN A 74 -22.44 9.48 -2.81
N GLN A 75 -21.85 8.31 -3.12
CA GLN A 75 -21.77 7.87 -4.51
C GLN A 75 -23.17 7.61 -5.10
N ALA A 76 -23.41 8.09 -6.33
CA ALA A 76 -24.69 7.91 -7.01
C ALA A 76 -25.05 6.42 -7.20
N ILE A 77 -24.04 5.57 -7.36
CA ILE A 77 -24.17 4.12 -7.43
C ILE A 77 -23.26 3.54 -6.35
N LYS A 78 -23.84 2.75 -5.44
CA LYS A 78 -23.09 2.08 -4.39
C LYS A 78 -22.00 1.19 -5.03
N PRO A 79 -20.72 1.37 -4.70
CA PRO A 79 -19.66 0.55 -5.27
C PRO A 79 -19.72 -0.89 -4.72
N TYR A 80 -19.32 -1.83 -5.54
CA TYR A 80 -19.19 -3.24 -5.12
C TYR A 80 -17.92 -3.51 -4.31
N CYS A 81 -16.91 -2.65 -4.45
CA CYS A 81 -15.66 -2.74 -3.69
C CYS A 81 -14.95 -1.39 -3.67
N VAL A 82 -14.23 -1.12 -2.58
CA VAL A 82 -13.30 0.01 -2.45
C VAL A 82 -11.87 -0.54 -2.39
N LEU A 83 -11.00 0.00 -3.23
CA LEU A 83 -9.60 -0.39 -3.33
C LEU A 83 -8.73 0.81 -2.94
N ILE A 84 -7.84 0.62 -1.96
CA ILE A 84 -6.96 1.68 -1.46
C ILE A 84 -5.52 1.31 -1.79
N ASP A 85 -4.81 2.14 -2.57
CA ASP A 85 -3.36 2.03 -2.74
C ASP A 85 -2.62 2.94 -1.77
N GLU A 86 -1.35 2.62 -1.50
CA GLU A 86 -0.46 3.35 -0.59
C GLU A 86 -1.09 3.60 0.81
N ALA A 87 -1.84 2.60 1.30
CA ALA A 87 -2.63 2.69 2.53
C ALA A 87 -1.78 2.93 3.80
N GLN A 88 -0.46 2.74 3.76
CA GLN A 88 0.43 3.08 4.86
C GLN A 88 0.41 4.57 5.20
N PHE A 89 0.10 5.44 4.23
CA PHE A 89 0.04 6.89 4.42
C PHE A 89 -1.29 7.40 4.98
N LEU A 90 -2.26 6.52 5.15
CA LEU A 90 -3.55 6.88 5.75
C LEU A 90 -3.36 7.35 7.20
N LYS A 91 -4.17 8.30 7.60
CA LYS A 91 -4.32 8.71 9.00
C LYS A 91 -5.25 7.75 9.76
N ARG A 92 -5.20 7.83 11.08
CA ARG A 92 -6.10 7.04 11.94
C ARG A 92 -7.57 7.16 11.53
N HIS A 93 -8.07 8.38 11.36
CA HIS A 93 -9.49 8.61 11.04
C HIS A 93 -9.89 8.00 9.70
N HIS A 94 -9.01 8.03 8.68
CA HIS A 94 -9.25 7.36 7.39
C HIS A 94 -9.50 5.86 7.57
N VAL A 95 -8.66 5.19 8.39
CA VAL A 95 -8.81 3.74 8.62
C VAL A 95 -10.10 3.43 9.36
N TYR A 96 -10.51 4.29 10.32
CA TYR A 96 -11.81 4.17 10.98
C TYR A 96 -12.97 4.39 10.01
N ASP A 97 -12.85 5.32 9.07
CA ASP A 97 -13.84 5.50 8.00
C ASP A 97 -13.95 4.25 7.11
N LEU A 98 -12.83 3.61 6.76
CA LEU A 98 -12.84 2.35 6.01
C LEU A 98 -13.58 1.24 6.78
N ALA A 99 -13.39 1.12 8.08
CA ALA A 99 -14.12 0.17 8.90
C ALA A 99 -15.64 0.48 8.88
N ARG A 100 -16.02 1.75 9.00
CA ARG A 100 -17.43 2.18 8.89
C ARG A 100 -18.03 1.91 7.50
N VAL A 101 -17.27 2.06 6.43
CA VAL A 101 -17.71 1.69 5.07
C VAL A 101 -18.08 0.21 5.02
N VAL A 102 -17.29 -0.66 5.65
CA VAL A 102 -17.59 -2.08 5.76
C VAL A 102 -18.82 -2.34 6.63
N ASP A 103 -18.86 -1.79 7.83
CA ASP A 103 -19.87 -2.12 8.84
C ASP A 103 -21.23 -1.49 8.55
N GLU A 104 -21.26 -0.21 8.13
CA GLU A 104 -22.50 0.56 7.96
C GLU A 104 -23.02 0.51 6.52
N LEU A 105 -22.14 0.43 5.51
CA LEU A 105 -22.53 0.41 4.10
C LEU A 105 -22.52 -0.99 3.48
N ASP A 106 -22.00 -2.00 4.17
CA ASP A 106 -21.78 -3.38 3.66
C ASP A 106 -21.08 -3.36 2.30
N VAL A 107 -19.96 -2.61 2.22
CA VAL A 107 -19.07 -2.53 1.06
C VAL A 107 -17.71 -3.06 1.45
N PRO A 108 -17.19 -4.11 0.79
CA PRO A 108 -15.86 -4.63 1.08
C PRO A 108 -14.78 -3.62 0.71
N VAL A 109 -13.76 -3.53 1.58
CA VAL A 109 -12.60 -2.65 1.39
C VAL A 109 -11.33 -3.48 1.36
N MET A 110 -10.49 -3.26 0.36
CA MET A 110 -9.16 -3.85 0.27
C MET A 110 -8.11 -2.75 0.30
N ALA A 111 -7.37 -2.66 1.40
CA ALA A 111 -6.30 -1.69 1.60
C ALA A 111 -4.94 -2.34 1.35
N PHE A 112 -4.15 -1.75 0.45
CA PHE A 112 -2.83 -2.22 0.05
C PHE A 112 -1.76 -1.23 0.47
N GLY A 113 -0.67 -1.72 1.08
CA GLY A 113 0.38 -0.82 1.53
C GLY A 113 1.62 -1.51 2.07
N LEU A 114 2.58 -0.71 2.52
CA LEU A 114 3.73 -1.16 3.27
C LEU A 114 3.32 -1.39 4.73
N LYS A 115 3.91 -2.36 5.40
CA LYS A 115 3.70 -2.56 6.84
C LYS A 115 4.55 -1.58 7.66
N ASN A 116 5.84 -1.52 7.36
CA ASN A 116 6.86 -0.78 8.09
C ASN A 116 7.76 0.01 7.14
N ASP A 117 8.38 1.04 7.67
CA ASP A 117 9.34 1.90 6.96
C ASP A 117 10.77 1.29 6.95
N PHE A 118 11.72 2.04 6.42
CA PHE A 118 13.13 1.67 6.36
C PHE A 118 13.83 1.64 7.74
N ARG A 119 13.24 2.25 8.77
CA ARG A 119 13.69 2.18 10.18
C ARG A 119 13.09 0.99 10.92
N ASN A 120 12.27 0.21 10.22
CA ASN A 120 11.50 -0.90 10.77
C ASN A 120 10.43 -0.45 11.79
N GLU A 121 9.89 0.76 11.62
CA GLU A 121 8.78 1.29 12.40
C GLU A 121 7.47 1.21 11.60
N LEU A 122 6.35 0.99 12.28
CA LEU A 122 5.05 0.97 11.62
C LEU A 122 4.66 2.37 11.12
N PHE A 123 4.11 2.43 9.92
CA PHE A 123 3.37 3.60 9.49
C PHE A 123 2.04 3.73 10.26
N GLU A 124 1.51 4.95 10.38
CA GLU A 124 0.25 5.21 11.08
C GLU A 124 -0.92 4.42 10.48
N GLY A 125 -1.10 4.50 9.16
CA GLY A 125 -2.17 3.75 8.46
C GLY A 125 -2.02 2.24 8.65
N SER A 126 -0.81 1.73 8.52
CA SER A 126 -0.51 0.30 8.70
C SER A 126 -0.80 -0.18 10.11
N LYS A 127 -0.45 0.62 11.13
CA LYS A 127 -0.76 0.32 12.53
C LYS A 127 -2.26 0.14 12.75
N HIS A 128 -3.06 1.07 12.25
CA HIS A 128 -4.51 1.03 12.44
C HIS A 128 -5.19 -0.05 11.58
N LEU A 129 -4.67 -0.33 10.38
CA LEU A 129 -5.14 -1.45 9.56
C LEU A 129 -4.85 -2.80 10.22
N LEU A 130 -3.68 -2.99 10.85
CA LEU A 130 -3.37 -4.20 11.62
C LEU A 130 -4.32 -4.41 12.81
N LEU A 131 -4.88 -3.32 13.38
CA LEU A 131 -5.81 -3.39 14.50
C LEU A 131 -7.27 -3.67 14.07
N LEU A 132 -7.69 -3.14 12.91
CA LEU A 132 -9.10 -3.11 12.52
C LEU A 132 -9.45 -4.06 11.38
N ALA A 133 -8.48 -4.54 10.60
CA ALA A 133 -8.78 -5.41 9.45
C ALA A 133 -9.30 -6.78 9.89
N ASP A 134 -10.37 -7.25 9.23
CA ASP A 134 -10.92 -8.60 9.41
C ASP A 134 -9.97 -9.67 8.85
N LYS A 135 -9.25 -9.32 7.78
CA LYS A 135 -8.26 -10.20 7.14
C LYS A 135 -6.98 -9.47 6.84
N ILE A 136 -5.87 -10.09 7.24
CA ILE A 136 -4.52 -9.57 7.02
C ILE A 136 -3.76 -10.58 6.16
N GLU A 137 -3.28 -10.14 4.99
CA GLU A 137 -2.58 -10.97 4.02
C GLU A 137 -1.25 -10.35 3.63
N GLU A 138 -0.22 -11.18 3.49
CA GLU A 138 1.09 -10.74 3.00
C GLU A 138 1.25 -11.04 1.51
N ILE A 139 1.52 -10.00 0.71
CA ILE A 139 1.94 -10.14 -0.68
C ILE A 139 3.46 -10.33 -0.68
N LYS A 140 3.89 -11.55 -0.95
CA LYS A 140 5.28 -11.96 -0.82
C LYS A 140 6.11 -11.55 -2.03
N THR A 141 7.36 -11.18 -1.76
CA THR A 141 8.40 -11.02 -2.79
C THR A 141 9.74 -11.51 -2.25
N ILE A 142 10.73 -11.62 -3.11
CA ILE A 142 12.06 -12.12 -2.76
C ILE A 142 13.02 -10.98 -2.39
N CYS A 143 14.01 -11.28 -1.58
CA CYS A 143 15.07 -10.37 -1.20
C CYS A 143 15.93 -10.01 -2.41
N GLN A 144 16.32 -8.73 -2.53
CA GLN A 144 17.20 -8.27 -3.61
C GLN A 144 18.57 -8.97 -3.61
N TYR A 145 19.04 -9.45 -2.47
CA TYR A 145 20.37 -10.01 -2.29
C TYR A 145 20.41 -11.53 -2.13
N CYS A 146 19.27 -12.21 -2.02
CA CYS A 146 19.21 -13.68 -1.94
C CYS A 146 17.80 -14.21 -2.22
N SER A 147 17.64 -15.53 -2.25
CA SER A 147 16.36 -16.21 -2.53
C SER A 147 15.35 -16.21 -1.37
N ARG A 148 15.68 -15.62 -0.22
CA ARG A 148 14.76 -15.55 0.94
C ARG A 148 13.64 -14.56 0.71
N LYS A 149 12.54 -14.76 1.40
CA LYS A 149 11.43 -13.79 1.42
C LYS A 149 11.92 -12.41 1.92
N ALA A 150 11.58 -11.36 1.17
CA ALA A 150 11.76 -9.99 1.63
C ALA A 150 10.66 -9.62 2.64
N THR A 151 11.08 -9.07 3.77
CA THR A 151 10.18 -8.67 4.86
C THR A 151 10.41 -7.25 5.34
N MET A 152 11.45 -6.61 4.84
CA MET A 152 11.93 -5.30 5.28
C MET A 152 12.29 -4.43 4.08
N VAL A 153 12.30 -3.13 4.30
CA VAL A 153 12.72 -2.13 3.32
C VAL A 153 14.04 -1.55 3.79
N LEU A 154 15.07 -1.62 2.96
CA LEU A 154 16.36 -0.98 3.18
C LEU A 154 16.43 0.29 2.34
N ARG A 155 16.75 1.41 2.99
CA ARG A 155 17.03 2.66 2.30
C ARG A 155 18.53 2.78 2.06
N THR A 156 18.93 3.17 0.87
CA THR A 156 20.33 3.41 0.54
C THR A 156 20.51 4.80 -0.05
N GLN A 157 21.63 5.43 0.28
CA GLN A 157 22.07 6.69 -0.28
C GLN A 157 23.53 6.52 -0.76
N ALA A 158 23.79 6.80 -2.02
CA ALA A 158 25.10 6.54 -2.65
C ALA A 158 25.64 5.13 -2.37
N GLY A 159 24.76 4.11 -2.43
CA GLY A 159 25.11 2.69 -2.21
C GLY A 159 25.35 2.30 -0.75
N LYS A 160 25.19 3.21 0.21
CA LYS A 160 25.34 2.91 1.64
C LYS A 160 23.99 2.84 2.33
N PRO A 161 23.80 1.90 3.29
CA PRO A 161 22.55 1.79 4.05
C PRO A 161 22.33 3.02 4.94
N VAL A 162 21.06 3.44 5.04
CA VAL A 162 20.63 4.57 5.87
C VAL A 162 19.49 4.08 6.75
N TYR A 163 19.62 4.24 8.06
CA TYR A 163 18.64 3.80 9.07
C TYR A 163 17.97 4.96 9.81
N ASP A 164 18.43 6.18 9.59
CA ASP A 164 17.92 7.40 10.23
C ASP A 164 17.33 8.36 9.21
N GLY A 165 16.46 9.25 9.66
CA GLY A 165 15.84 10.31 8.84
C GLY A 165 14.32 10.26 8.87
N GLU A 166 13.70 11.15 8.09
CA GLU A 166 12.25 11.25 8.01
C GLU A 166 11.62 9.97 7.47
N GLN A 167 10.47 9.59 8.03
CA GLN A 167 9.73 8.38 7.64
C GLN A 167 9.26 8.45 6.18
N ILE A 168 8.82 9.62 5.76
CA ILE A 168 8.31 9.88 4.42
C ILE A 168 9.26 10.87 3.75
N GLN A 169 9.93 10.44 2.69
CA GLN A 169 10.73 11.30 1.84
C GLN A 169 10.40 11.00 0.39
N ILE A 170 9.76 11.97 -0.26
CA ILE A 170 9.36 11.88 -1.67
C ILE A 170 10.35 12.70 -2.49
N GLY A 171 11.02 12.02 -3.40
CA GLY A 171 12.04 12.64 -4.26
C GLY A 171 13.41 12.75 -3.60
N GLY A 172 14.43 12.30 -4.31
CA GLY A 172 15.83 12.30 -3.88
C GLY A 172 16.62 11.21 -4.60
N HIS A 173 17.94 11.23 -4.43
CA HIS A 173 18.85 10.21 -4.97
C HIS A 173 18.87 8.92 -4.13
N GLU A 174 17.81 8.68 -3.37
CA GLU A 174 17.69 7.56 -2.45
C GLU A 174 17.01 6.37 -3.12
N THR A 175 17.50 5.20 -2.84
CA THR A 175 16.94 3.95 -3.35
C THR A 175 16.39 3.12 -2.20
N TYR A 176 15.16 2.66 -2.37
CA TYR A 176 14.52 1.73 -1.45
C TYR A 176 14.50 0.33 -2.06
N ILE A 177 15.03 -0.64 -1.34
CA ILE A 177 15.11 -2.02 -1.79
C ILE A 177 14.47 -2.97 -0.80
N SER A 178 13.85 -4.02 -1.34
CA SER A 178 13.20 -5.05 -0.54
C SER A 178 14.20 -6.12 -0.15
N VAL A 179 14.35 -6.36 1.14
CA VAL A 179 15.36 -7.27 1.67
C VAL A 179 14.78 -8.20 2.76
N CYS A 180 15.43 -9.34 2.95
CA CYS A 180 15.16 -10.18 4.11
C CYS A 180 15.80 -9.57 5.38
N ARG A 181 15.37 -10.02 6.56
CA ARG A 181 15.89 -9.54 7.84
C ARG A 181 17.42 -9.65 7.96
N LYS A 182 18.03 -10.73 7.44
CA LYS A 182 19.50 -10.88 7.44
C LYS A 182 20.18 -9.73 6.70
N HIS A 183 19.73 -9.43 5.48
CA HIS A 183 20.31 -8.37 4.64
C HIS A 183 19.90 -6.95 5.04
N TYR A 184 18.87 -6.80 5.86
CA TYR A 184 18.56 -5.52 6.49
C TYR A 184 19.61 -5.12 7.53
N PHE A 185 20.00 -6.07 8.42
CA PHE A 185 20.99 -5.80 9.45
C PHE A 185 22.44 -5.94 8.98
N ASN A 186 22.70 -6.68 7.91
CA ASN A 186 24.02 -6.90 7.35
C ASN A 186 23.97 -6.74 5.81
N PRO A 187 23.80 -5.51 5.30
CA PRO A 187 23.63 -5.27 3.88
C PRO A 187 24.90 -5.48 3.04
N ASP A 188 26.09 -5.49 3.67
CA ASP A 188 27.39 -5.67 2.99
C ASP A 188 27.70 -7.15 2.66
N ILE A 189 26.78 -8.05 2.95
CA ILE A 189 26.93 -9.46 2.54
C ILE A 189 26.72 -9.51 1.02
N PRO A 190 27.72 -9.95 0.24
CA PRO A 190 27.59 -10.09 -1.20
C PRO A 190 26.34 -10.89 -1.55
N ALA A 191 25.67 -10.51 -2.65
CA ALA A 191 24.60 -11.33 -3.21
C ALA A 191 25.15 -12.74 -3.40
N GLU A 192 24.51 -13.74 -2.81
CA GLU A 192 24.83 -15.13 -3.12
C GLU A 192 24.59 -15.25 -4.63
N SER A 193 25.66 -15.53 -5.36
CA SER A 193 25.59 -15.76 -6.80
C SER A 193 24.60 -16.91 -7.03
N ILE A 194 23.53 -16.60 -7.75
CA ILE A 194 22.57 -17.59 -8.24
C ILE A 194 23.20 -18.32 -9.41
#